data_522722b3e20631495a4eb58c36a626d6
#
_entry.id   522722b3e20631495a4eb58c36a626d6
#
_cell.length_a   1.000
_cell.length_b   1.000
_cell.length_c   1.000
_cell.angle_alpha   90.00
_cell.angle_beta   90.00
_cell.angle_gamma   90.00
#
_symmetry.space_group_name_H-M   'P 1'
#
loop_
_entity.id
_entity.type
_entity.pdbx_description
1 polymer ?
#
loop_
_entity_poly.entity_id
_entity_poly.type
_entity_poly.pdbx_seq_one_letter_code
_entity_poly.pdbx_strand_id
1 'polypeptide(L)'
;MRFDVYKPPRPSRAAFLVEVQSDFVSDLPTKMVIPLVLRENYRSPIKELHPILEIAGKLHVLLTHEVGSVQKKQLQRPVGSLMAYRDEITRALDLLFTGF
;
A
#
# COMPACT_ATOMS: atom_id res chain seq x y z
N MET A 1 8.10 6.97 -6.05
CA MET A 1 8.62 7.42 -4.75
C MET A 1 7.93 6.65 -3.64
N ARG A 2 8.66 6.28 -2.62
CA ARG A 2 8.10 5.51 -1.52
C ARG A 2 6.87 6.21 -0.93
N PHE A 3 5.82 5.43 -0.66
CA PHE A 3 4.50 5.86 -0.18
C PHE A 3 3.63 6.58 -1.19
N ASP A 4 4.03 6.66 -2.45
CA ASP A 4 3.14 7.13 -3.51
C ASP A 4 1.97 6.16 -3.68
N VAL A 5 0.81 6.73 -3.99
CA VAL A 5 -0.44 5.97 -4.17
C VAL A 5 -0.78 5.93 -5.64
N TYR A 6 -1.15 4.75 -6.13
CA TYR A 6 -1.51 4.53 -7.53
C TYR A 6 -2.87 3.87 -7.64
N LYS A 7 -3.52 4.11 -8.76
CA LYS A 7 -4.67 3.27 -9.14
C LYS A 7 -4.15 1.91 -9.59
N PRO A 8 -4.88 0.82 -9.30
CA PRO A 8 -4.48 -0.49 -9.80
C PRO A 8 -4.42 -0.50 -11.32
N PRO A 9 -3.43 -1.17 -11.94
CA PRO A 9 -3.32 -1.23 -13.40
C PRO A 9 -4.44 -2.00 -14.07
N ARG A 10 -5.17 -2.84 -13.31
CA ARG A 10 -6.32 -3.58 -13.78
C ARG A 10 -7.45 -3.47 -12.77
N PRO A 11 -8.72 -3.58 -13.21
CA PRO A 11 -9.82 -3.69 -12.27
C PRO A 11 -9.55 -4.82 -11.28
N SER A 12 -9.69 -4.53 -9.99
CA SER A 12 -9.45 -5.50 -8.95
C SER A 12 -10.23 -5.11 -7.70
N ARG A 13 -10.17 -5.95 -6.67
CA ARG A 13 -10.71 -5.64 -5.36
C ARG A 13 -10.05 -4.41 -4.73
N ALA A 14 -8.79 -4.15 -5.05
CA ALA A 14 -8.07 -3.02 -4.51
C ALA A 14 -8.56 -1.72 -5.11
N ALA A 15 -8.80 -0.73 -4.26
CA ALA A 15 -9.11 0.63 -4.70
C ALA A 15 -7.84 1.38 -5.08
N PHE A 16 -6.74 1.11 -4.38
CA PHE A 16 -5.44 1.76 -4.58
C PHE A 16 -4.31 0.80 -4.28
N LEU A 17 -3.12 1.14 -4.75
CA LEU A 17 -1.87 0.51 -4.36
C LEU A 17 -0.96 1.58 -3.77
N VAL A 18 -0.21 1.25 -2.71
CA VAL A 18 0.81 2.14 -2.17
C VAL A 18 2.18 1.52 -2.38
N GLU A 19 3.11 2.31 -2.91
CA GLU A 19 4.49 1.89 -3.11
C GLU A 19 5.22 1.89 -1.77
N VAL A 20 5.86 0.76 -1.45
CA VAL A 20 6.62 0.63 -0.19
C VAL A 20 8.08 0.31 -0.42
N GLN A 21 8.49 0.18 -1.67
CA GLN A 21 9.87 -0.10 -2.03
C GLN A 21 10.77 1.09 -1.71
N SER A 22 11.96 0.80 -1.19
CA SER A 22 12.96 1.83 -0.93
C SER A 22 13.34 2.58 -2.21
N ASP A 23 13.49 3.89 -2.13
CA ASP A 23 13.94 4.70 -3.26
C ASP A 23 15.38 4.39 -3.67
N PHE A 24 16.14 3.72 -2.81
CA PHE A 24 17.49 3.25 -3.15
C PHE A 24 17.49 2.27 -4.32
N VAL A 25 16.40 1.56 -4.52
CA VAL A 25 16.27 0.56 -5.59
C VAL A 25 15.19 0.96 -6.59
N SER A 26 14.99 2.26 -6.76
CA SER A 26 13.97 2.79 -7.67
C SER A 26 14.23 2.44 -9.14
N ASP A 27 15.48 2.07 -9.49
CA ASP A 27 15.84 1.70 -10.85
C ASP A 27 15.41 0.29 -11.25
N LEU A 28 14.94 -0.52 -10.28
CA LEU A 28 14.45 -1.84 -10.60
C LEU A 28 13.20 -1.76 -11.50
N PRO A 29 13.00 -2.77 -12.38
CA PRO A 29 11.84 -2.77 -13.26
C PRO A 29 10.51 -3.05 -12.54
N THR A 30 10.57 -3.43 -11.25
CA THR A 30 9.40 -3.74 -10.44
C THR A 30 9.32 -2.83 -9.23
N LYS A 31 8.11 -2.67 -8.70
CA LYS A 31 7.84 -1.93 -7.48
C LYS A 31 7.12 -2.83 -6.49
N MET A 32 7.54 -2.81 -5.24
CA MET A 32 6.79 -3.47 -4.16
C MET A 32 5.65 -2.56 -3.73
N VAL A 33 4.45 -3.10 -3.74
CA VAL A 33 3.24 -2.34 -3.39
C VAL A 33 2.38 -3.13 -2.42
N ILE A 34 1.53 -2.41 -1.69
CA ILE A 34 0.50 -3.00 -0.83
C ILE A 34 -0.85 -2.53 -1.33
N PRO A 35 -1.82 -3.44 -1.53
CA PRO A 35 -3.16 -3.03 -1.92
C PRO A 35 -3.93 -2.44 -0.75
N LEU A 36 -4.79 -1.46 -1.08
CA LEU A 36 -5.73 -0.86 -0.13
C LEU A 36 -7.14 -1.11 -0.64
N VAL A 37 -8.01 -1.53 0.26
CA VAL A 37 -9.44 -1.74 -0.05
C VAL A 37 -10.28 -0.81 0.81
N LEU A 38 -11.49 -0.48 0.34
CA LEU A 38 -12.41 0.31 1.15
C LEU A 38 -12.67 -0.39 2.48
N ARG A 39 -12.72 0.39 3.57
CA ARG A 39 -12.96 -0.14 4.92
C ARG A 39 -14.24 -0.96 4.98
N GLU A 40 -15.29 -0.53 4.30
CA GLU A 40 -16.57 -1.23 4.29
C GLU A 40 -16.50 -2.62 3.64
N ASN A 41 -15.47 -2.88 2.83
CA ASN A 41 -15.29 -4.14 2.14
C ASN A 41 -14.32 -5.10 2.86
N TYR A 42 -13.87 -4.76 4.06
CA TYR A 42 -12.96 -5.61 4.82
C TYR A 42 -13.41 -5.70 6.28
N ARG A 43 -13.98 -6.83 6.66
CA ARG A 43 -14.70 -6.97 7.93
C ARG A 43 -13.83 -6.99 9.18
N SER A 44 -12.66 -7.60 9.10
CA SER A 44 -11.89 -7.91 10.31
C SER A 44 -10.43 -7.55 10.15
N PRO A 45 -10.10 -6.26 10.05
CA PRO A 45 -8.70 -5.86 10.00
C PRO A 45 -8.01 -6.24 11.32
N ILE A 46 -6.80 -6.78 11.20
CA ILE A 46 -5.97 -7.09 12.35
C ILE A 46 -5.24 -5.82 12.75
N LYS A 47 -5.44 -5.39 13.99
CA LYS A 47 -4.84 -4.18 14.52
C LYS A 47 -3.32 -4.20 14.28
N GLU A 48 -2.77 -3.06 13.88
CA GLU A 48 -1.36 -2.86 13.59
C GLU A 48 -0.86 -3.54 12.31
N LEU A 49 -1.40 -4.70 11.93
CA LEU A 49 -1.07 -5.33 10.65
C LEU A 49 -1.83 -4.69 9.50
N HIS A 50 -3.08 -4.28 9.75
CA HIS A 50 -3.95 -3.69 8.74
C HIS A 50 -4.35 -2.28 9.15
N PRO A 51 -3.44 -1.29 9.05
CA PRO A 51 -3.78 0.09 9.38
C PRO A 51 -4.97 0.60 8.55
N ILE A 52 -5.78 1.44 9.17
CA ILE A 52 -6.90 2.10 8.50
C ILE A 52 -6.45 3.51 8.17
N LEU A 53 -6.45 3.84 6.88
CA LEU A 53 -5.89 5.08 6.37
C LEU A 53 -6.95 5.81 5.55
N GLU A 54 -6.89 7.14 5.56
CA GLU A 54 -7.83 7.96 4.79
C GLU A 54 -7.22 8.35 3.45
N ILE A 55 -7.96 8.08 2.37
CA ILE A 55 -7.59 8.49 1.01
C ILE A 55 -8.84 9.07 0.38
N ALA A 56 -8.71 10.29 -0.16
CA ALA A 56 -9.81 10.97 -0.85
C ALA A 56 -11.09 11.05 0.00
N GLY A 57 -10.95 11.26 1.30
CA GLY A 57 -12.06 11.41 2.22
C GLY A 57 -12.73 10.12 2.66
N LYS A 58 -12.18 8.97 2.27
CA LYS A 58 -12.74 7.66 2.63
C LYS A 58 -11.70 6.81 3.34
N LEU A 59 -12.18 5.98 4.28
CA LEU A 59 -11.31 5.07 5.00
C LEU A 59 -11.02 3.82 4.15
N HIS A 60 -9.75 3.44 4.16
CA HIS A 60 -9.25 2.27 3.46
C HIS A 60 -8.45 1.40 4.42
N VAL A 61 -8.41 0.11 4.16
CA VAL A 61 -7.63 -0.85 4.93
C VAL A 61 -6.40 -1.22 4.12
N LEU A 62 -5.23 -1.10 4.72
CA LEU A 62 -3.96 -1.52 4.12
C LEU A 62 -3.84 -3.04 4.28
N LEU A 63 -3.88 -3.78 3.18
CA LEU A 63 -3.74 -5.23 3.22
C LEU A 63 -2.27 -5.62 3.19
N THR A 64 -1.58 -5.37 4.29
CA THR A 64 -0.14 -5.54 4.41
C THR A 64 0.32 -6.95 4.04
N HIS A 65 -0.47 -7.97 4.40
CA HIS A 65 -0.13 -9.35 4.10
C HIS A 65 -0.21 -9.70 2.62
N GLU A 66 -0.78 -8.82 1.80
CA GLU A 66 -0.84 -9.00 0.35
C GLU A 66 0.22 -8.19 -0.39
N VAL A 67 1.26 -7.76 0.31
CA VAL A 67 2.37 -7.05 -0.31
C VAL A 67 2.94 -7.90 -1.44
N GLY A 68 3.20 -7.25 -2.58
CA GLY A 68 3.72 -7.95 -3.74
C GLY A 68 4.32 -6.99 -4.75
N SER A 69 4.86 -7.54 -5.82
CA SER A 69 5.50 -6.72 -6.84
C SER A 69 4.58 -6.51 -8.04
N VAL A 70 4.72 -5.34 -8.64
CA VAL A 70 4.09 -5.02 -9.93
C VAL A 70 5.17 -4.49 -10.85
N GLN A 71 4.96 -4.60 -12.15
CA GLN A 71 5.88 -4.02 -13.11
C GLN A 71 5.74 -2.50 -13.08
N LYS A 72 6.85 -1.80 -12.93
CA LYS A 72 6.87 -0.34 -12.88
C LYS A 72 6.17 0.28 -14.08
N LYS A 73 6.35 -0.28 -15.26
CA LYS A 73 5.75 0.24 -16.50
C LYS A 73 4.23 0.15 -16.53
N GLN A 74 3.62 -0.66 -15.66
CA GLN A 74 2.16 -0.79 -15.59
C GLN A 74 1.53 0.27 -14.68
N LEU A 75 2.34 0.95 -13.86
CA LEU A 75 1.85 2.00 -12.98
C LEU A 75 1.79 3.32 -13.74
N GLN A 76 0.67 4.02 -13.61
CA GLN A 76 0.51 5.36 -14.14
C GLN A 76 1.07 6.38 -13.15
N ARG A 77 0.70 7.64 -13.30
CA ARG A 77 1.14 8.68 -12.37
C ARG A 77 0.54 8.44 -10.99
N PRO A 78 1.28 8.74 -9.92
CA PRO A 78 0.70 8.70 -8.58
C PRO A 78 -0.51 9.62 -8.48
N VAL A 79 -1.51 9.17 -7.72
CA VAL A 79 -2.72 9.97 -7.46
C VAL A 79 -2.71 10.59 -6.08
N GLY A 80 -1.70 10.31 -5.28
CA GLY A 80 -1.54 10.86 -3.94
C GLY A 80 -0.33 10.29 -3.25
N SER A 81 -0.21 10.57 -1.96
CA SER A 81 0.88 10.09 -1.14
C SER A 81 0.36 9.71 0.25
N LEU A 82 0.89 8.63 0.80
CA LEU A 82 0.62 8.21 2.17
C LEU A 82 1.82 8.45 3.08
N MET A 83 2.68 9.41 2.73
CA MET A 83 3.84 9.76 3.55
C MET A 83 3.44 10.11 4.98
N ALA A 84 2.28 10.72 5.19
CA ALA A 84 1.78 11.05 6.52
C ALA A 84 1.56 9.81 7.40
N TYR A 85 1.38 8.64 6.80
CA TYR A 85 1.16 7.38 7.49
C TYR A 85 2.37 6.46 7.45
N ARG A 86 3.55 7.00 7.11
CA ARG A 86 4.76 6.19 6.92
C ARG A 86 5.10 5.32 8.13
N ASP A 87 4.88 5.82 9.33
CA ASP A 87 5.21 5.07 10.55
C ASP A 87 4.29 3.88 10.73
N GLU A 88 2.98 4.06 10.49
CA GLU A 88 2.01 2.98 10.60
C GLU A 88 2.26 1.90 9.54
N ILE A 89 2.58 2.32 8.31
CA ILE A 89 2.87 1.39 7.21
C ILE A 89 4.15 0.62 7.51
N THR A 90 5.20 1.30 7.98
CA THR A 90 6.47 0.66 8.32
C THR A 90 6.28 -0.34 9.45
N ARG A 91 5.54 0.02 10.50
CA ARG A 91 5.26 -0.91 11.61
C ARG A 91 4.48 -2.13 11.14
N ALA A 92 3.53 -1.95 10.23
CA ALA A 92 2.76 -3.08 9.70
C ALA A 92 3.67 -4.04 8.93
N LEU A 93 4.60 -3.52 8.12
CA LEU A 93 5.57 -4.35 7.41
C LEU A 93 6.50 -5.05 8.38
N ASP A 94 6.98 -4.36 9.42
CA ASP A 94 7.83 -4.96 10.43
C ASP A 94 7.10 -6.09 11.16
N LEU A 95 5.84 -5.88 11.50
CA LEU A 95 5.04 -6.93 12.13
C LEU A 95 4.89 -8.14 11.22
N LEU A 96 4.65 -7.92 9.93
CA LEU A 96 4.49 -9.01 8.96
C LEU A 96 5.77 -9.84 8.82
N PHE A 97 6.93 -9.18 8.73
CA PHE A 97 8.18 -9.85 8.39
C PHE A 97 9.02 -10.24 9.60
N THR A 98 8.93 -9.52 10.70
CA THR A 98 9.78 -9.77 11.86
C THR A 98 8.99 -10.10 13.13
N GLY A 99 7.68 -9.84 13.15
CA GLY A 99 6.83 -10.10 14.31
C GLY A 99 6.90 -9.01 15.38
N PHE A 100 7.42 -7.85 15.03
CA PHE A 100 7.53 -6.75 16.00
C PHE A 100 6.74 -5.53 15.56
#